data_6a8f8c53523f1cb69f7dde94b78ca26f
#
_entry.id   6a8f8c53523f1cb69f7dde94b78ca26f
#
_cell.length_a   1.000
_cell.length_b   1.000
_cell.length_c   1.000
_cell.angle_alpha   90.00
_cell.angle_beta   90.00
_cell.angle_gamma   90.00
#
_symmetry.space_group_name_H-M   'P 1'
#
loop_
_entity.id
_entity.type
_entity.pdbx_description
1 polymer ?
#
loop_
_entity_poly.entity_id
_entity_poly.type
_entity_poly.pdbx_seq_one_letter_code
_entity_poly.pdbx_strand_id
1 'polypeptide(L)'
;MVKKLLIFLILAVGLFTVTQTGLSAEKSIVVGFPMYLSGGGAVFGKPSAEGAKMLVKEVNDAGGVLGRKIELLVRDCKGSPEEGTRVAKEMISKDNIDFLVGGLTSSQGLALSEVSKQEKILYIAPISKVATMCEPPRLHQYVFRAACNSKTEGRSAAVLAAKQPWKRIATIGPDYSYGHSVTGAFIPWLKKLKPEVEIVHQAWPKLGESDYTPFINVVMASKPDAVFSTLWGGHFINFAKQASPFGFFEKFGFVSAGEAGCLEAIRGAGEDMPAGIISNAYDTFYYPDTPWHKDWVARSKAFTGESYPSSWLGTGYDAMKFLVEAIKAAGATDTDTVIKALEGLTIDSSVGKLTMRAKDHQAARGQYWGTLAKVPEYPFLILKPVEYIKAEALME
;
A
#
# COMPACT_ATOMS: atom_id res chain seq x y z
N MET A 1 20.50 50.47 83.22
CA MET A 1 19.29 50.85 82.52
C MET A 1 19.46 50.60 81.05
N VAL A 2 18.93 49.49 80.57
CA VAL A 2 19.16 48.95 79.20
C VAL A 2 17.89 49.09 78.45
N LYS A 3 17.85 49.88 77.38
CA LYS A 3 16.70 49.97 76.45
C LYS A 3 16.73 48.81 75.47
N LYS A 4 15.74 47.95 75.49
CA LYS A 4 15.50 46.90 74.52
C LYS A 4 14.91 47.49 73.24
N LEU A 5 15.64 47.31 72.11
CA LEU A 5 15.19 47.65 70.76
C LEU A 5 14.50 46.41 70.17
N LEU A 6 13.20 46.49 69.91
CA LEU A 6 12.42 45.40 69.23
C LEU A 6 12.45 45.68 67.75
N ILE A 7 13.09 44.80 66.99
CA ILE A 7 13.07 44.82 65.51
C ILE A 7 11.94 43.92 65.03
N PHE A 8 10.92 44.51 64.41
CA PHE A 8 9.86 43.76 63.68
C PHE A 8 10.37 43.36 62.30
N LEU A 9 10.53 42.06 62.08
CA LEU A 9 10.81 41.52 60.76
C LEU A 9 9.48 41.20 60.10
N ILE A 10 9.09 41.98 59.08
CA ILE A 10 7.91 41.71 58.24
C ILE A 10 8.32 40.73 57.16
N LEU A 11 7.89 39.47 57.25
CA LEU A 11 8.03 38.44 56.20
C LEU A 11 6.91 38.71 55.17
N ALA A 12 7.24 39.29 54.00
CA ALA A 12 6.35 39.34 52.86
C ALA A 12 6.35 37.97 52.16
N VAL A 13 5.33 37.17 52.41
CA VAL A 13 5.06 35.94 51.64
C VAL A 13 4.40 36.35 50.34
N GLY A 14 5.20 36.48 49.27
CA GLY A 14 4.67 36.63 47.90
C GLY A 14 4.00 35.34 47.43
N LEU A 15 2.65 35.33 47.41
CA LEU A 15 1.90 34.28 46.70
C LEU A 15 2.15 34.41 45.21
N PHE A 16 3.05 33.58 44.67
CA PHE A 16 3.12 33.31 43.24
C PHE A 16 1.90 32.44 42.89
N THR A 17 0.81 33.03 42.45
CA THR A 17 -0.25 32.33 41.75
C THR A 17 0.26 31.92 40.39
N VAL A 18 0.72 30.67 40.26
CA VAL A 18 0.92 30.01 38.97
C VAL A 18 -0.46 29.82 38.36
N THR A 19 -0.85 30.75 37.51
CA THR A 19 -1.99 30.56 36.61
C THR A 19 -1.64 29.41 35.69
N GLN A 20 -2.05 28.19 36.04
CA GLN A 20 -2.15 27.09 35.10
C GLN A 20 -3.16 27.54 34.03
N THR A 21 -2.66 28.14 32.94
CA THR A 21 -3.41 28.22 31.69
C THR A 21 -3.69 26.79 31.29
N GLY A 22 -4.89 26.29 31.61
CA GLY A 22 -5.38 25.05 31.08
C GLY A 22 -5.31 25.14 29.56
N LEU A 23 -4.27 24.53 28.96
CA LEU A 23 -4.31 24.24 27.54
C LEU A 23 -5.56 23.39 27.34
N SER A 24 -6.61 24.00 26.80
CA SER A 24 -7.70 23.25 26.18
C SER A 24 -7.02 22.30 25.19
N ALA A 25 -7.13 20.99 25.42
CA ALA A 25 -6.57 20.01 24.49
C ALA A 25 -7.15 20.35 23.11
N GLU A 26 -6.30 20.76 22.19
CA GLU A 26 -6.74 21.02 20.82
C GLU A 26 -7.44 19.78 20.26
N LYS A 27 -8.54 19.99 19.53
CA LYS A 27 -9.32 18.90 18.92
C LYS A 27 -8.40 17.97 18.12
N SER A 28 -8.53 16.66 18.30
CA SER A 28 -7.77 15.67 17.54
C SER A 28 -7.91 15.89 16.03
N ILE A 29 -6.90 15.49 15.26
CA ILE A 29 -6.98 15.39 13.80
C ILE A 29 -7.62 14.04 13.49
N VAL A 30 -8.78 14.04 12.85
CA VAL A 30 -9.56 12.82 12.58
C VAL A 30 -9.30 12.35 11.15
N VAL A 31 -8.79 11.11 11.02
CA VAL A 31 -8.50 10.51 9.72
C VAL A 31 -9.42 9.32 9.47
N GLY A 32 -10.20 9.38 8.41
CA GLY A 32 -11.01 8.25 7.94
C GLY A 32 -10.18 7.26 7.14
N PHE A 33 -10.29 5.97 7.50
CA PHE A 33 -9.55 4.89 6.84
C PHE A 33 -10.50 3.76 6.39
N PRO A 34 -11.32 4.00 5.31
CA PRO A 34 -12.12 2.93 4.72
C PRO A 34 -11.19 1.91 4.05
N MET A 35 -11.27 0.63 4.47
CA MET A 35 -10.36 -0.41 3.99
C MET A 35 -11.11 -1.72 3.77
N TYR A 36 -10.60 -2.57 2.87
CA TYR A 36 -11.13 -3.90 2.58
C TYR A 36 -10.69 -4.89 3.67
N LEU A 37 -11.53 -5.07 4.71
CA LEU A 37 -11.18 -5.87 5.91
C LEU A 37 -11.84 -7.25 5.96
N SER A 38 -12.76 -7.55 5.03
CA SER A 38 -13.48 -8.83 4.96
C SER A 38 -13.44 -9.41 3.55
N GLY A 39 -13.52 -10.75 3.39
CA GLY A 39 -13.43 -11.40 2.07
C GLY A 39 -12.00 -11.49 1.52
N GLY A 40 -11.86 -11.67 0.21
CA GLY A 40 -10.58 -12.01 -0.47
C GLY A 40 -9.47 -10.96 -0.37
N GLY A 41 -9.82 -9.69 -0.13
CA GLY A 41 -8.85 -8.60 0.07
C GLY A 41 -8.38 -8.41 1.50
N ALA A 42 -9.01 -9.08 2.48
CA ALA A 42 -8.70 -8.92 3.89
C ALA A 42 -7.23 -9.25 4.23
N VAL A 43 -6.63 -10.21 3.49
CA VAL A 43 -5.23 -10.60 3.65
C VAL A 43 -4.25 -9.44 3.40
N PHE A 44 -4.66 -8.44 2.65
CA PHE A 44 -3.89 -7.23 2.34
C PHE A 44 -4.40 -6.00 3.12
N GLY A 45 -5.72 -5.86 3.24
CA GLY A 45 -6.33 -4.71 3.88
C GLY A 45 -6.10 -4.62 5.39
N LYS A 46 -6.17 -5.76 6.09
CA LYS A 46 -5.91 -5.80 7.54
C LYS A 46 -4.49 -5.36 7.90
N PRO A 47 -3.42 -5.93 7.30
CA PRO A 47 -2.06 -5.47 7.58
C PRO A 47 -1.84 -4.00 7.23
N SER A 48 -2.43 -3.51 6.14
CA SER A 48 -2.35 -2.09 5.79
C SER A 48 -2.98 -1.20 6.87
N ALA A 49 -4.14 -1.57 7.39
CA ALA A 49 -4.76 -0.85 8.50
C ALA A 49 -3.91 -0.91 9.78
N GLU A 50 -3.26 -2.05 10.08
CA GLU A 50 -2.31 -2.15 11.19
C GLU A 50 -1.09 -1.24 11.01
N GLY A 51 -0.56 -1.11 9.77
CA GLY A 51 0.51 -0.16 9.48
C GLY A 51 0.10 1.30 9.72
N ALA A 52 -1.12 1.67 9.35
CA ALA A 52 -1.67 2.98 9.65
C ALA A 52 -1.78 3.23 11.17
N LYS A 53 -2.28 2.25 11.93
CA LYS A 53 -2.35 2.32 13.41
C LYS A 53 -0.96 2.41 14.04
N MET A 54 0.03 1.69 13.51
CA MET A 54 1.42 1.75 13.98
C MET A 54 1.97 3.17 13.88
N LEU A 55 1.84 3.83 12.73
CA LEU A 55 2.28 5.22 12.59
C LEU A 55 1.53 6.15 13.53
N VAL A 56 0.20 6.02 13.62
CA VAL A 56 -0.61 6.86 14.52
C VAL A 56 -0.17 6.70 15.97
N LYS A 57 0.13 5.48 16.40
CA LYS A 57 0.67 5.24 17.75
C LYS A 57 2.02 5.93 17.94
N GLU A 58 2.98 5.75 17.02
CA GLU A 58 4.30 6.39 17.09
C GLU A 58 4.19 7.92 17.17
N VAL A 59 3.35 8.52 16.33
CA VAL A 59 3.11 9.98 16.32
C VAL A 59 2.45 10.45 17.62
N ASN A 60 1.45 9.73 18.08
CA ASN A 60 0.73 10.09 19.29
C ASN A 60 1.59 9.93 20.56
N ASP A 61 2.41 8.90 20.64
CA ASP A 61 3.35 8.72 21.76
C ASP A 61 4.41 9.84 21.79
N ALA A 62 4.82 10.34 20.62
CA ALA A 62 5.73 11.48 20.47
C ALA A 62 5.08 12.86 20.73
N GLY A 63 3.80 12.92 21.14
CA GLY A 63 3.10 14.17 21.44
C GLY A 63 2.09 14.61 20.39
N GLY A 64 1.93 13.87 19.28
CA GLY A 64 1.03 14.20 18.18
C GLY A 64 1.70 15.01 17.06
N VAL A 65 0.91 15.62 16.21
CA VAL A 65 1.34 16.54 15.16
C VAL A 65 0.74 17.92 15.42
N LEU A 66 1.56 18.97 15.39
CA LEU A 66 1.19 20.34 15.79
C LEU A 66 0.52 20.40 17.21
N GLY A 67 0.96 19.53 18.13
CA GLY A 67 0.37 19.44 19.49
C GLY A 67 -0.97 18.70 19.57
N ARG A 68 -1.50 18.21 18.46
CA ARG A 68 -2.79 17.51 18.36
C ARG A 68 -2.56 16.01 18.17
N LYS A 69 -3.36 15.18 18.85
CA LYS A 69 -3.38 13.72 18.63
C LYS A 69 -4.10 13.41 17.31
N ILE A 70 -3.73 12.29 16.69
CA ILE A 70 -4.45 11.74 15.54
C ILE A 70 -5.43 10.69 16.02
N GLU A 71 -6.67 10.80 15.58
CA GLU A 71 -7.70 9.78 15.72
C GLU A 71 -7.90 9.08 14.38
N LEU A 72 -7.66 7.76 14.32
CA LEU A 72 -7.79 6.96 13.11
C LEU A 72 -9.08 6.13 13.16
N LEU A 73 -10.02 6.44 12.29
CA LEU A 73 -11.28 5.73 12.16
C LEU A 73 -11.18 4.68 11.05
N VAL A 74 -11.04 3.41 11.42
CA VAL A 74 -10.94 2.30 10.45
C VAL A 74 -12.30 1.65 10.26
N ARG A 75 -12.79 1.53 9.00
CA ARG A 75 -14.08 0.89 8.67
C ARG A 75 -13.94 -0.05 7.48
N ASP A 76 -14.63 -1.19 7.56
CA ASP A 76 -14.70 -2.14 6.44
C ASP A 76 -15.58 -1.59 5.31
N CYS A 77 -15.02 -1.54 4.12
CA CYS A 77 -15.71 -1.14 2.89
C CYS A 77 -15.85 -2.31 1.89
N LYS A 78 -15.63 -3.54 2.32
CA LYS A 78 -15.89 -4.81 1.62
C LYS A 78 -15.35 -4.93 0.19
N GLY A 79 -14.39 -4.08 -0.18
CA GLY A 79 -13.78 -4.10 -1.51
C GLY A 79 -14.64 -3.55 -2.65
N SER A 80 -15.89 -3.11 -2.40
CA SER A 80 -16.77 -2.57 -3.42
C SER A 80 -16.69 -1.04 -3.53
N PRO A 81 -16.81 -0.45 -4.74
CA PRO A 81 -16.85 1.00 -4.92
C PRO A 81 -18.08 1.65 -4.23
N GLU A 82 -19.23 0.97 -4.21
CA GLU A 82 -20.46 1.46 -3.58
C GLU A 82 -20.29 1.55 -2.07
N GLU A 83 -19.80 0.49 -1.42
CA GLU A 83 -19.53 0.50 0.03
C GLU A 83 -18.41 1.48 0.38
N GLY A 84 -17.36 1.58 -0.46
CA GLY A 84 -16.30 2.58 -0.29
C GLY A 84 -16.86 4.00 -0.27
N THR A 85 -17.71 4.34 -1.24
CA THR A 85 -18.40 5.63 -1.33
C THR A 85 -19.29 5.89 -0.12
N ARG A 86 -20.12 4.91 0.26
CA ARG A 86 -21.04 5.02 1.41
C ARG A 86 -20.28 5.27 2.70
N VAL A 87 -19.27 4.45 2.98
CA VAL A 87 -18.46 4.56 4.20
C VAL A 87 -17.70 5.90 4.26
N ALA A 88 -17.09 6.32 3.15
CA ALA A 88 -16.37 7.60 3.11
C ALA A 88 -17.32 8.80 3.38
N LYS A 89 -18.49 8.83 2.72
CA LYS A 89 -19.49 9.89 2.93
C LYS A 89 -20.03 9.91 4.38
N GLU A 90 -20.21 8.74 4.98
CA GLU A 90 -20.59 8.66 6.41
C GLU A 90 -19.49 9.20 7.33
N MET A 91 -18.22 8.84 7.07
CA MET A 91 -17.09 9.38 7.84
C MET A 91 -16.98 10.90 7.72
N ILE A 92 -17.21 11.46 6.53
CA ILE A 92 -17.20 12.90 6.31
C ILE A 92 -18.35 13.58 7.02
N SER A 93 -19.59 13.10 6.82
CA SER A 93 -20.79 13.81 7.29
C SER A 93 -21.15 13.58 8.76
N LYS A 94 -20.79 12.40 9.32
CA LYS A 94 -21.16 12.02 10.69
C LYS A 94 -19.97 12.13 11.65
N ASP A 95 -18.78 11.66 11.21
CA ASP A 95 -17.61 11.66 12.08
C ASP A 95 -16.74 12.92 11.91
N ASN A 96 -17.05 13.77 10.93
CA ASN A 96 -16.34 15.02 10.64
C ASN A 96 -14.82 14.79 10.49
N ILE A 97 -14.43 13.82 9.66
CA ILE A 97 -13.02 13.55 9.38
C ILE A 97 -12.35 14.74 8.69
N ASP A 98 -11.11 15.03 9.06
CA ASP A 98 -10.29 16.08 8.43
C ASP A 98 -9.64 15.59 7.13
N PHE A 99 -9.27 14.30 7.06
CA PHE A 99 -8.57 13.68 5.93
C PHE A 99 -9.09 12.26 5.64
N LEU A 100 -8.97 11.84 4.38
CA LEU A 100 -9.34 10.51 3.91
C LEU A 100 -8.10 9.75 3.45
N VAL A 101 -7.82 8.58 4.04
CA VAL A 101 -6.76 7.66 3.62
C VAL A 101 -7.36 6.28 3.54
N GLY A 102 -7.18 5.54 2.45
CA GLY A 102 -7.75 4.18 2.40
C GLY A 102 -8.00 3.65 0.99
N GLY A 103 -8.83 2.60 0.91
CA GLY A 103 -9.12 1.90 -0.34
C GLY A 103 -8.03 0.92 -0.75
N LEU A 104 -8.48 -0.28 -1.19
CA LEU A 104 -7.59 -1.33 -1.67
C LEU A 104 -7.76 -1.56 -3.17
N THR A 105 -8.98 -1.90 -3.62
CA THR A 105 -9.20 -2.19 -5.04
C THR A 105 -9.11 -0.93 -5.89
N SER A 106 -8.70 -1.10 -7.15
CA SER A 106 -8.61 0.03 -8.09
C SER A 106 -9.95 0.73 -8.31
N SER A 107 -11.05 -0.03 -8.36
CA SER A 107 -12.40 0.53 -8.47
C SER A 107 -12.82 1.31 -7.23
N GLN A 108 -12.45 0.85 -6.03
CA GLN A 108 -12.62 1.65 -4.81
C GLN A 108 -11.83 2.95 -4.84
N GLY A 109 -10.54 2.88 -5.24
CA GLY A 109 -9.71 4.07 -5.34
C GLY A 109 -10.31 5.14 -6.24
N LEU A 110 -10.86 4.73 -7.40
CA LEU A 110 -11.57 5.64 -8.30
C LEU A 110 -12.81 6.25 -7.63
N ALA A 111 -13.61 5.44 -6.93
CA ALA A 111 -14.80 5.93 -6.24
C ALA A 111 -14.47 6.89 -5.08
N LEU A 112 -13.44 6.58 -4.29
CA LEU A 112 -12.98 7.46 -3.20
C LEU A 112 -12.37 8.76 -3.74
N SER A 113 -11.69 8.72 -4.89
CA SER A 113 -11.21 9.91 -5.59
C SER A 113 -12.36 10.83 -6.01
N GLU A 114 -13.45 10.29 -6.54
CA GLU A 114 -14.63 11.10 -6.87
C GLU A 114 -15.32 11.68 -5.62
N VAL A 115 -15.40 10.93 -4.51
CA VAL A 115 -15.88 11.47 -3.23
C VAL A 115 -14.97 12.61 -2.77
N SER A 116 -13.65 12.41 -2.77
CA SER A 116 -12.69 13.42 -2.35
C SER A 116 -12.79 14.72 -3.15
N LYS A 117 -13.03 14.61 -4.47
CA LYS A 117 -13.26 15.75 -5.37
C LYS A 117 -14.54 16.51 -5.04
N GLN A 118 -15.64 15.78 -4.80
CA GLN A 118 -16.95 16.37 -4.47
C GLN A 118 -16.94 17.07 -3.11
N GLU A 119 -16.37 16.43 -2.12
CA GLU A 119 -16.32 16.91 -0.73
C GLU A 119 -15.12 17.82 -0.44
N LYS A 120 -14.22 18.02 -1.41
CA LYS A 120 -12.99 18.83 -1.30
C LYS A 120 -12.11 18.42 -0.11
N ILE A 121 -11.99 17.11 0.14
CA ILE A 121 -11.18 16.52 1.20
C ILE A 121 -9.93 15.87 0.59
N LEU A 122 -8.76 16.05 1.21
CA LEU A 122 -7.54 15.35 0.77
C LEU A 122 -7.70 13.83 0.92
N TYR A 123 -7.46 13.11 -0.18
CA TYR A 123 -7.45 11.66 -0.23
C TYR A 123 -6.08 11.10 -0.63
N ILE A 124 -5.55 10.19 0.19
CA ILE A 124 -4.32 9.45 -0.11
C ILE A 124 -4.64 7.95 -0.23
N ALA A 125 -4.42 7.39 -1.42
CA ALA A 125 -4.62 5.96 -1.68
C ALA A 125 -3.38 5.16 -1.26
N PRO A 126 -3.47 4.24 -0.27
CA PRO A 126 -2.34 3.42 0.17
C PRO A 126 -2.06 2.23 -0.75
N ILE A 127 -3.08 1.72 -1.48
CA ILE A 127 -2.96 0.47 -2.25
C ILE A 127 -3.53 0.58 -3.66
N SER A 128 -4.64 1.30 -3.88
CA SER A 128 -5.32 1.36 -5.18
C SER A 128 -4.38 1.79 -6.32
N LYS A 129 -4.22 0.94 -7.36
CA LYS A 129 -3.12 1.07 -8.34
C LYS A 129 -3.51 1.60 -9.72
N VAL A 130 -4.81 1.64 -10.09
CA VAL A 130 -5.20 2.02 -11.46
C VAL A 130 -4.54 3.34 -11.89
N ALA A 131 -3.79 3.33 -12.99
CA ALA A 131 -2.99 4.48 -13.42
C ALA A 131 -3.85 5.72 -13.63
N THR A 132 -5.01 5.57 -14.25
CA THR A 132 -5.92 6.67 -14.60
C THR A 132 -6.45 7.48 -13.42
N MET A 133 -6.32 7.00 -12.17
CA MET A 133 -6.72 7.77 -10.98
C MET A 133 -5.87 9.04 -10.81
N CYS A 134 -4.59 8.97 -11.16
CA CYS A 134 -3.62 10.06 -11.08
C CYS A 134 -3.19 10.53 -12.49
N GLU A 135 -4.07 10.44 -13.47
CA GLU A 135 -3.86 10.89 -14.85
C GLU A 135 -5.06 11.70 -15.35
N PRO A 136 -4.86 12.69 -16.24
CA PRO A 136 -5.97 13.38 -16.87
C PRO A 136 -6.92 12.42 -17.60
N PRO A 137 -8.23 12.64 -17.60
CA PRO A 137 -8.95 13.77 -16.97
C PRO A 137 -9.34 13.54 -15.49
N ARG A 138 -8.88 12.44 -14.85
CA ARG A 138 -9.27 12.08 -13.48
C ARG A 138 -8.40 12.71 -12.40
N LEU A 139 -7.16 13.09 -12.73
CA LEU A 139 -6.29 13.81 -11.80
C LEU A 139 -6.94 15.12 -11.36
N HIS A 140 -7.01 15.34 -10.06
CA HIS A 140 -7.47 16.58 -9.44
C HIS A 140 -6.65 16.86 -8.17
N GLN A 141 -6.72 18.08 -7.65
CA GLN A 141 -5.87 18.54 -6.55
C GLN A 141 -5.99 17.73 -5.25
N TYR A 142 -7.13 17.07 -5.01
CA TYR A 142 -7.39 16.35 -3.74
C TYR A 142 -6.95 14.88 -3.74
N VAL A 143 -6.53 14.30 -4.86
CA VAL A 143 -6.16 12.88 -4.95
C VAL A 143 -4.66 12.67 -5.00
N PHE A 144 -4.15 11.79 -4.12
CA PHE A 144 -2.75 11.35 -4.05
C PHE A 144 -2.67 9.83 -3.93
N ARG A 145 -1.54 9.24 -4.33
CA ARG A 145 -1.30 7.80 -4.22
C ARG A 145 0.09 7.50 -3.68
N ALA A 146 0.14 6.79 -2.54
CA ALA A 146 1.37 6.32 -1.92
C ALA A 146 1.88 4.99 -2.52
N ALA A 147 1.00 4.18 -3.11
CA ALA A 147 1.34 2.92 -3.77
C ALA A 147 2.03 3.12 -5.13
N CYS A 148 2.64 2.06 -5.68
CA CYS A 148 3.00 2.02 -7.10
C CYS A 148 1.72 2.10 -7.96
N ASN A 149 1.87 2.40 -9.25
CA ASN A 149 0.73 2.36 -10.18
C ASN A 149 0.78 1.12 -11.08
N SER A 150 -0.34 0.81 -11.70
CA SER A 150 -0.48 -0.34 -12.59
C SER A 150 0.42 -0.30 -13.83
N LYS A 151 0.81 0.90 -14.30
CA LYS A 151 1.78 1.02 -15.41
C LYS A 151 3.16 0.58 -14.98
N THR A 152 3.66 1.09 -13.85
CA THR A 152 4.98 0.68 -13.34
C THR A 152 5.02 -0.81 -13.02
N GLU A 153 3.95 -1.35 -12.45
CA GLU A 153 3.84 -2.77 -12.12
C GLU A 153 3.88 -3.65 -13.38
N GLY A 154 3.02 -3.38 -14.36
CA GLY A 154 2.99 -4.13 -15.62
C GLY A 154 4.31 -4.01 -16.42
N ARG A 155 4.90 -2.82 -16.46
CA ARG A 155 6.18 -2.57 -17.12
C ARG A 155 7.34 -3.27 -16.41
N SER A 156 7.37 -3.30 -15.08
CA SER A 156 8.36 -4.06 -14.31
C SER A 156 8.28 -5.55 -14.64
N ALA A 157 7.08 -6.12 -14.64
CA ALA A 157 6.87 -7.51 -15.04
C ALA A 157 7.35 -7.78 -16.47
N ALA A 158 7.09 -6.86 -17.40
CA ALA A 158 7.53 -6.98 -18.79
C ALA A 158 9.05 -6.97 -18.94
N VAL A 159 9.77 -6.14 -18.16
CA VAL A 159 11.25 -6.13 -18.12
C VAL A 159 11.79 -7.49 -17.69
N LEU A 160 11.17 -8.12 -16.70
CA LEU A 160 11.60 -9.45 -16.22
C LEU A 160 11.23 -10.57 -17.19
N ALA A 161 10.03 -10.53 -17.77
CA ALA A 161 9.59 -11.49 -18.78
C ALA A 161 10.44 -11.43 -20.07
N ALA A 162 10.90 -10.24 -20.47
CA ALA A 162 11.73 -10.05 -21.64
C ALA A 162 13.12 -10.71 -21.51
N LYS A 163 13.63 -10.86 -20.29
CA LYS A 163 14.90 -11.56 -20.00
C LYS A 163 14.78 -13.10 -20.15
N GLN A 164 13.55 -13.64 -20.24
CA GLN A 164 13.29 -15.07 -20.30
C GLN A 164 13.27 -15.56 -21.76
N PRO A 165 13.48 -16.87 -22.02
CA PRO A 165 13.47 -17.41 -23.37
C PRO A 165 12.06 -17.51 -24.02
N TRP A 166 11.01 -17.12 -23.29
CA TRP A 166 9.61 -17.30 -23.68
C TRP A 166 9.22 -16.46 -24.90
N LYS A 167 8.47 -17.06 -25.81
CA LYS A 167 7.94 -16.40 -27.02
C LYS A 167 6.42 -16.38 -27.04
N ARG A 168 5.77 -17.37 -26.44
CA ARG A 168 4.32 -17.53 -26.41
C ARG A 168 3.82 -17.27 -24.99
N ILE A 169 3.12 -16.17 -24.80
CA ILE A 169 2.63 -15.74 -23.47
C ILE A 169 1.11 -15.79 -23.43
N ALA A 170 0.55 -16.51 -22.46
CA ALA A 170 -0.85 -16.32 -22.07
C ALA A 170 -0.94 -15.34 -20.90
N THR A 171 -2.08 -14.70 -20.71
CA THR A 171 -2.34 -13.87 -19.55
C THR A 171 -3.58 -14.32 -18.80
N ILE A 172 -3.57 -14.15 -17.46
CA ILE A 172 -4.74 -14.37 -16.62
C ILE A 172 -4.83 -13.27 -15.57
N GLY A 173 -5.99 -12.62 -15.45
CA GLY A 173 -6.18 -11.54 -14.48
C GLY A 173 -7.65 -11.31 -14.17
N PRO A 174 -7.97 -10.71 -13.01
CA PRO A 174 -9.36 -10.49 -12.63
C PRO A 174 -9.99 -9.42 -13.54
N ASP A 175 -11.24 -9.68 -13.97
CA ASP A 175 -12.01 -8.84 -14.89
C ASP A 175 -12.50 -7.57 -14.20
N TYR A 176 -11.58 -6.62 -13.97
CA TYR A 176 -11.87 -5.27 -13.50
C TYR A 176 -10.70 -4.31 -13.78
N SER A 177 -10.86 -3.04 -13.40
CA SER A 177 -9.93 -1.94 -13.74
C SER A 177 -8.44 -2.23 -13.43
N TYR A 178 -8.11 -2.97 -12.38
CA TYR A 178 -6.72 -3.34 -12.07
C TYR A 178 -6.16 -4.35 -13.07
N GLY A 179 -6.83 -5.50 -13.26
CA GLY A 179 -6.36 -6.55 -14.15
C GLY A 179 -6.11 -6.03 -15.56
N HIS A 180 -7.08 -5.28 -16.11
CA HIS A 180 -6.95 -4.66 -17.43
C HIS A 180 -5.85 -3.61 -17.50
N SER A 181 -5.69 -2.76 -16.47
CA SER A 181 -4.69 -1.71 -16.47
C SER A 181 -3.26 -2.26 -16.40
N VAL A 182 -3.00 -3.27 -15.56
CA VAL A 182 -1.66 -3.89 -15.45
C VAL A 182 -1.33 -4.68 -16.70
N THR A 183 -2.25 -5.50 -17.20
CA THR A 183 -2.06 -6.28 -18.43
C THR A 183 -1.90 -5.37 -19.66
N GLY A 184 -2.68 -4.29 -19.71
CA GLY A 184 -2.58 -3.25 -20.75
C GLY A 184 -1.25 -2.48 -20.73
N ALA A 185 -0.57 -2.43 -19.58
CA ALA A 185 0.79 -1.88 -19.50
C ALA A 185 1.87 -2.94 -19.81
N PHE A 186 1.65 -4.19 -19.41
CA PHE A 186 2.56 -5.31 -19.62
C PHE A 186 2.76 -5.64 -21.12
N ILE A 187 1.67 -5.87 -21.83
CA ILE A 187 1.73 -6.38 -23.22
C ILE A 187 2.45 -5.43 -24.17
N PRO A 188 2.10 -4.11 -24.26
CA PRO A 188 2.82 -3.21 -25.16
C PRO A 188 4.29 -3.03 -24.78
N TRP A 189 4.61 -3.00 -23.48
CA TRP A 189 5.97 -2.84 -23.02
C TRP A 189 6.81 -4.09 -23.30
N LEU A 190 6.24 -5.28 -23.10
CA LEU A 190 6.89 -6.54 -23.46
C LEU A 190 7.17 -6.61 -24.97
N LYS A 191 6.21 -6.29 -25.82
CA LYS A 191 6.39 -6.25 -27.27
C LYS A 191 7.41 -5.22 -27.73
N LYS A 192 7.55 -4.10 -27.00
CA LYS A 192 8.63 -3.11 -27.25
C LYS A 192 10.00 -3.68 -26.94
N LEU A 193 10.14 -4.45 -25.85
CA LEU A 193 11.40 -5.05 -25.41
C LEU A 193 11.76 -6.34 -26.17
N LYS A 194 10.75 -7.08 -26.59
CA LYS A 194 10.85 -8.40 -27.23
C LYS A 194 9.79 -8.54 -28.33
N PRO A 195 10.00 -7.96 -29.51
CA PRO A 195 8.98 -7.86 -30.58
C PRO A 195 8.42 -9.20 -31.07
N GLU A 196 9.21 -10.28 -30.97
CA GLU A 196 8.83 -11.62 -31.40
C GLU A 196 7.82 -12.33 -30.48
N VAL A 197 7.46 -11.71 -29.35
CA VAL A 197 6.49 -12.32 -28.41
C VAL A 197 5.09 -12.30 -28.97
N GLU A 198 4.44 -13.46 -28.94
CA GLU A 198 3.03 -13.67 -29.27
C GLU A 198 2.20 -13.74 -27.97
N ILE A 199 1.09 -13.04 -27.90
CA ILE A 199 0.07 -13.21 -26.85
C ILE A 199 -0.94 -14.22 -27.35
N VAL A 200 -0.87 -15.45 -26.84
CA VAL A 200 -1.64 -16.60 -27.37
C VAL A 200 -3.03 -16.73 -26.76
N HIS A 201 -3.22 -16.18 -25.55
CA HIS A 201 -4.52 -16.18 -24.89
C HIS A 201 -4.58 -15.11 -23.78
N GLN A 202 -5.78 -14.60 -23.50
CA GLN A 202 -6.07 -13.72 -22.37
C GLN A 202 -7.31 -14.23 -21.63
N ALA A 203 -7.15 -14.62 -20.37
CA ALA A 203 -8.20 -15.12 -19.51
C ALA A 203 -8.62 -14.07 -18.48
N TRP A 204 -9.94 -13.87 -18.34
CA TRP A 204 -10.50 -12.82 -17.49
C TRP A 204 -11.56 -13.40 -16.53
N PRO A 205 -11.16 -14.14 -15.47
CA PRO A 205 -12.07 -14.53 -14.40
C PRO A 205 -12.66 -13.29 -13.71
N LYS A 206 -13.93 -13.35 -13.34
CA LYS A 206 -14.56 -12.24 -12.60
C LYS A 206 -13.87 -12.01 -11.25
N LEU A 207 -13.94 -10.80 -10.75
CA LEU A 207 -13.50 -10.51 -9.37
C LEU A 207 -14.40 -11.30 -8.40
N GLY A 208 -13.78 -12.10 -7.51
CA GLY A 208 -14.50 -13.02 -6.63
C GLY A 208 -14.73 -14.41 -7.22
N GLU A 209 -14.05 -14.74 -8.34
CA GLU A 209 -14.11 -16.10 -8.90
C GLU A 209 -13.65 -17.15 -7.89
N SER A 210 -14.36 -18.27 -7.83
CA SER A 210 -14.05 -19.40 -6.96
C SER A 210 -13.60 -20.64 -7.71
N ASP A 211 -14.01 -20.79 -8.98
CA ASP A 211 -13.64 -21.91 -9.86
C ASP A 211 -12.75 -21.45 -11.01
N TYR A 212 -11.46 -21.69 -10.88
CA TYR A 212 -10.46 -21.38 -11.89
C TYR A 212 -10.24 -22.50 -12.92
N THR A 213 -10.83 -23.67 -12.74
CA THR A 213 -10.61 -24.86 -13.59
C THR A 213 -10.88 -24.59 -15.07
N PRO A 214 -11.98 -23.90 -15.48
CA PRO A 214 -12.22 -23.57 -16.89
C PRO A 214 -11.13 -22.70 -17.49
N PHE A 215 -10.64 -21.70 -16.73
CA PHE A 215 -9.58 -20.78 -17.18
C PHE A 215 -8.23 -21.49 -17.27
N ILE A 216 -7.90 -22.37 -16.31
CA ILE A 216 -6.70 -23.20 -16.35
C ILE A 216 -6.67 -24.06 -17.61
N ASN A 217 -7.77 -24.75 -17.91
CA ASN A 217 -7.88 -25.62 -19.09
C ASN A 217 -7.68 -24.85 -20.41
N VAL A 218 -8.28 -23.67 -20.55
CA VAL A 218 -8.15 -22.87 -21.78
C VAL A 218 -6.75 -22.30 -21.92
N VAL A 219 -6.14 -21.80 -20.82
CA VAL A 219 -4.74 -21.34 -20.81
C VAL A 219 -3.81 -22.47 -21.21
N MET A 220 -3.96 -23.68 -20.64
CA MET A 220 -3.13 -24.83 -21.00
C MET A 220 -3.31 -25.26 -22.46
N ALA A 221 -4.55 -25.24 -22.97
CA ALA A 221 -4.86 -25.57 -24.36
C ALA A 221 -4.23 -24.58 -25.37
N SER A 222 -3.96 -23.34 -24.98
CA SER A 222 -3.29 -22.33 -25.82
C SER A 222 -1.78 -22.58 -25.98
N LYS A 223 -1.21 -23.56 -25.25
CA LYS A 223 0.20 -23.99 -25.27
C LYS A 223 1.17 -22.82 -25.16
N PRO A 224 1.11 -22.01 -24.10
CA PRO A 224 2.08 -20.94 -23.88
C PRO A 224 3.42 -21.50 -23.42
N ASP A 225 4.51 -20.71 -23.59
CA ASP A 225 5.77 -20.96 -22.90
C ASP A 225 5.70 -20.47 -21.45
N ALA A 226 4.94 -19.37 -21.23
CA ALA A 226 4.74 -18.80 -19.90
C ALA A 226 3.38 -18.11 -19.77
N VAL A 227 2.99 -17.88 -18.50
CA VAL A 227 1.77 -17.16 -18.13
C VAL A 227 2.11 -15.91 -17.34
N PHE A 228 1.59 -14.78 -17.77
CA PHE A 228 1.57 -13.55 -16.98
C PHE A 228 0.27 -13.47 -16.19
N SER A 229 0.37 -13.25 -14.89
CA SER A 229 -0.79 -13.18 -13.99
C SER A 229 -0.87 -11.85 -13.27
N THR A 230 -2.10 -11.33 -13.18
CA THR A 230 -2.45 -10.21 -12.30
C THR A 230 -3.44 -10.64 -11.20
N LEU A 231 -3.59 -11.95 -10.99
CA LEU A 231 -4.33 -12.48 -9.83
C LEU A 231 -3.60 -12.14 -8.54
N TRP A 232 -4.33 -11.72 -7.51
CA TRP A 232 -3.78 -11.24 -6.25
C TRP A 232 -4.54 -11.80 -5.04
N GLY A 233 -3.88 -11.82 -3.87
CA GLY A 233 -4.48 -12.24 -2.59
C GLY A 233 -5.19 -13.58 -2.70
N GLY A 234 -6.43 -13.67 -2.19
CA GLY A 234 -7.24 -14.87 -2.24
C GLY A 234 -7.51 -15.41 -3.64
N HIS A 235 -7.52 -14.54 -4.68
CA HIS A 235 -7.69 -14.95 -6.08
C HIS A 235 -6.48 -15.76 -6.57
N PHE A 236 -5.26 -15.27 -6.29
CA PHE A 236 -4.04 -16.01 -6.62
C PHE A 236 -3.94 -17.31 -5.81
N ILE A 237 -4.24 -17.27 -4.52
CA ILE A 237 -4.22 -18.46 -3.64
C ILE A 237 -5.15 -19.55 -4.17
N ASN A 238 -6.38 -19.21 -4.53
CA ASN A 238 -7.36 -20.15 -5.07
C ASN A 238 -6.92 -20.69 -6.44
N PHE A 239 -6.38 -19.82 -7.30
CA PHE A 239 -5.83 -20.24 -8.58
C PHE A 239 -4.66 -21.20 -8.40
N ALA A 240 -3.70 -20.89 -7.53
CA ALA A 240 -2.53 -21.74 -7.29
C ALA A 240 -2.94 -23.14 -6.82
N LYS A 241 -3.85 -23.23 -5.84
CA LYS A 241 -4.38 -24.51 -5.33
C LYS A 241 -5.07 -25.35 -6.39
N GLN A 242 -5.81 -24.70 -7.31
CA GLN A 242 -6.49 -25.41 -8.39
C GLN A 242 -5.58 -25.73 -9.58
N ALA A 243 -4.53 -24.94 -9.82
CA ALA A 243 -3.58 -25.15 -10.91
C ALA A 243 -2.50 -26.19 -10.58
N SER A 244 -2.09 -26.29 -9.31
CA SER A 244 -1.05 -27.21 -8.83
C SER A 244 -1.32 -28.67 -9.23
N PRO A 245 -2.51 -29.27 -9.04
CA PRO A 245 -2.76 -30.67 -9.43
C PRO A 245 -2.64 -30.96 -10.93
N PHE A 246 -2.68 -29.92 -11.79
CA PHE A 246 -2.50 -30.07 -13.25
C PHE A 246 -1.03 -30.03 -13.68
N GLY A 247 -0.09 -29.85 -12.74
CA GLY A 247 1.32 -29.60 -13.05
C GLY A 247 1.50 -28.30 -13.85
N PHE A 248 0.71 -27.27 -13.55
CA PHE A 248 0.65 -26.04 -14.32
C PHE A 248 1.97 -25.28 -14.26
N PHE A 249 2.52 -25.14 -13.07
CA PHE A 249 3.73 -24.34 -12.81
C PHE A 249 5.03 -25.09 -13.21
N GLU A 250 4.99 -26.41 -13.37
CA GLU A 250 6.07 -27.21 -13.90
C GLU A 250 6.13 -27.17 -15.44
N LYS A 251 4.97 -26.96 -16.08
CA LYS A 251 4.84 -26.92 -17.54
C LYS A 251 5.12 -25.55 -18.13
N PHE A 252 4.79 -24.49 -17.40
CA PHE A 252 4.83 -23.13 -17.91
C PHE A 252 5.65 -22.24 -17.01
N GLY A 253 6.47 -21.35 -17.59
CA GLY A 253 7.02 -20.21 -16.86
C GLY A 253 5.90 -19.34 -16.30
N PHE A 254 6.15 -18.64 -15.20
CA PHE A 254 5.11 -17.82 -14.60
C PHE A 254 5.65 -16.50 -14.06
N VAL A 255 4.99 -15.40 -14.41
CA VAL A 255 5.26 -14.06 -13.86
C VAL A 255 3.98 -13.53 -13.23
N SER A 256 4.03 -13.23 -11.93
CA SER A 256 2.91 -12.66 -11.18
C SER A 256 3.18 -11.22 -10.80
N ALA A 257 2.35 -10.31 -11.27
CA ALA A 257 2.32 -8.91 -10.86
C ALA A 257 1.29 -8.63 -9.74
N GLY A 258 0.62 -9.67 -9.23
CA GLY A 258 -0.39 -9.58 -8.17
C GLY A 258 0.15 -9.84 -6.77
N GLU A 259 1.42 -9.54 -6.52
CA GLU A 259 2.10 -9.72 -5.23
C GLU A 259 2.02 -11.17 -4.68
N ALA A 260 2.13 -12.17 -5.57
CA ALA A 260 2.24 -13.57 -5.13
C ALA A 260 3.52 -13.84 -4.31
N GLY A 261 4.52 -12.96 -4.41
CA GLY A 261 5.75 -12.99 -3.62
C GLY A 261 5.61 -12.45 -2.19
N CYS A 262 4.44 -11.95 -1.80
CA CYS A 262 4.21 -11.50 -0.43
C CYS A 262 3.94 -12.68 0.52
N LEU A 263 4.29 -12.48 1.80
CA LEU A 263 4.18 -13.51 2.83
C LEU A 263 2.76 -14.06 2.98
N GLU A 264 1.75 -13.23 2.82
CA GLU A 264 0.33 -13.58 2.93
C GLU A 264 -0.11 -14.55 1.83
N ALA A 265 0.32 -14.30 0.60
CA ALA A 265 0.03 -15.19 -0.53
C ALA A 265 0.77 -16.53 -0.37
N ILE A 266 2.05 -16.47 0.03
CA ILE A 266 2.89 -17.65 0.25
C ILE A 266 2.28 -18.55 1.35
N ARG A 267 1.93 -17.98 2.51
CA ARG A 267 1.30 -18.72 3.60
C ARG A 267 -0.10 -19.23 3.25
N GLY A 268 -0.87 -18.42 2.53
CA GLY A 268 -2.24 -18.77 2.13
C GLY A 268 -2.30 -19.93 1.13
N ALA A 269 -1.34 -20.00 0.21
CA ALA A 269 -1.22 -21.12 -0.73
C ALA A 269 -0.59 -22.37 -0.06
N GLY A 270 0.30 -22.16 0.93
CA GLY A 270 0.93 -23.27 1.65
C GLY A 270 1.79 -24.14 0.72
N GLU A 271 1.56 -25.46 0.72
CA GLU A 271 2.29 -26.42 -0.11
C GLU A 271 2.02 -26.25 -1.61
N ASP A 272 0.86 -25.65 -1.98
CA ASP A 272 0.50 -25.33 -3.36
C ASP A 272 1.18 -24.06 -3.89
N MET A 273 1.99 -23.37 -3.07
CA MET A 273 2.76 -22.22 -3.52
C MET A 273 3.90 -22.67 -4.43
N PRO A 274 3.87 -22.32 -5.73
CA PRO A 274 4.87 -22.81 -6.67
C PRO A 274 6.23 -22.13 -6.46
N ALA A 275 7.29 -22.91 -6.33
CA ALA A 275 8.66 -22.43 -6.44
C ALA A 275 8.99 -22.13 -7.91
N GLY A 276 9.96 -21.23 -8.14
CA GLY A 276 10.45 -20.90 -9.48
C GLY A 276 9.64 -19.83 -10.20
N ILE A 277 8.49 -19.40 -9.71
CA ILE A 277 7.74 -18.27 -10.32
C ILE A 277 8.42 -16.94 -10.02
N ILE A 278 8.40 -16.04 -11.00
CA ILE A 278 8.83 -14.65 -10.83
C ILE A 278 7.65 -13.87 -10.25
N SER A 279 7.88 -13.13 -9.17
CA SER A 279 6.81 -12.34 -8.55
C SER A 279 7.35 -11.10 -7.85
N ASN A 280 6.41 -10.24 -7.45
CA ASN A 280 6.68 -9.01 -6.72
C ASN A 280 6.13 -9.06 -5.29
N ALA A 281 6.60 -8.10 -4.48
CA ALA A 281 6.10 -7.77 -3.17
C ALA A 281 6.22 -6.26 -2.91
N TYR A 282 5.39 -5.71 -2.03
CA TYR A 282 5.50 -4.31 -1.59
C TYR A 282 6.67 -4.10 -0.65
N ASP A 283 6.88 -5.03 0.26
CA ASP A 283 7.93 -5.04 1.26
C ASP A 283 8.35 -6.49 1.53
N THR A 284 9.58 -6.68 1.98
CA THR A 284 10.11 -7.98 2.37
C THR A 284 10.89 -7.84 3.66
N PHE A 285 10.55 -8.57 4.70
CA PHE A 285 11.21 -8.46 6.02
C PHE A 285 12.68 -8.92 6.03
N TYR A 286 13.16 -9.53 4.96
CA TYR A 286 14.51 -10.08 4.83
C TYR A 286 15.43 -9.29 3.88
N TYR A 287 14.91 -8.25 3.19
CA TYR A 287 15.66 -7.45 2.22
C TYR A 287 15.07 -6.04 2.09
N PRO A 288 15.91 -4.98 1.94
CA PRO A 288 17.38 -4.99 1.85
C PRO A 288 18.06 -5.15 3.20
N ASP A 289 19.31 -5.64 3.19
CA ASP A 289 20.14 -5.73 4.40
C ASP A 289 20.80 -4.39 4.73
N THR A 290 20.00 -3.44 5.21
CA THR A 290 20.42 -2.09 5.56
C THR A 290 20.00 -1.73 6.99
N PRO A 291 20.70 -0.81 7.70
CA PRO A 291 20.31 -0.42 9.06
C PRO A 291 18.89 0.10 9.18
N TRP A 292 18.43 0.96 8.23
CA TRP A 292 17.09 1.51 8.26
C TRP A 292 16.02 0.45 8.08
N HIS A 293 16.24 -0.56 7.21
CA HIS A 293 15.29 -1.63 6.99
C HIS A 293 15.24 -2.58 8.19
N LYS A 294 16.37 -2.89 8.80
CA LYS A 294 16.42 -3.66 10.06
C LYS A 294 15.64 -2.96 11.19
N ASP A 295 15.76 -1.64 11.32
CA ASP A 295 14.98 -0.85 12.26
C ASP A 295 13.46 -0.94 11.94
N TRP A 296 13.08 -0.75 10.67
CA TRP A 296 11.70 -0.91 10.22
C TRP A 296 11.13 -2.28 10.60
N VAL A 297 11.85 -3.36 10.29
CA VAL A 297 11.44 -4.72 10.62
C VAL A 297 11.33 -4.93 12.12
N ALA A 298 12.28 -4.42 12.91
CA ALA A 298 12.27 -4.53 14.38
C ALA A 298 11.05 -3.82 14.99
N ARG A 299 10.75 -2.58 14.56
CA ARG A 299 9.57 -1.82 15.01
C ARG A 299 8.26 -2.52 14.59
N SER A 300 8.21 -3.05 13.37
CA SER A 300 7.06 -3.81 12.87
C SER A 300 6.79 -5.06 13.71
N LYS A 301 7.84 -5.82 14.06
CA LYS A 301 7.73 -6.99 14.96
C LYS A 301 7.25 -6.59 16.35
N ALA A 302 7.82 -5.53 16.90
CA ALA A 302 7.44 -5.04 18.23
C ALA A 302 5.99 -4.57 18.29
N PHE A 303 5.49 -3.96 17.23
CA PHE A 303 4.11 -3.48 17.15
C PHE A 303 3.11 -4.62 16.92
N THR A 304 3.39 -5.52 15.98
CA THR A 304 2.45 -6.57 15.56
C THR A 304 2.53 -7.83 16.43
N GLY A 305 3.64 -8.09 17.10
CA GLY A 305 3.95 -9.36 17.78
C GLY A 305 4.31 -10.50 16.82
N GLU A 306 4.35 -10.23 15.51
CA GLU A 306 4.61 -11.23 14.48
C GLU A 306 6.12 -11.46 14.28
N SER A 307 6.55 -12.72 14.19
CA SER A 307 7.95 -13.07 13.89
C SER A 307 8.38 -12.61 12.49
N TYR A 308 7.45 -12.57 11.56
CA TYR A 308 7.64 -12.16 10.17
C TYR A 308 6.58 -11.12 9.80
N PRO A 309 6.93 -9.83 9.80
CA PRO A 309 6.00 -8.76 9.47
C PRO A 309 5.40 -8.90 8.07
N SER A 310 4.16 -8.47 7.95
CA SER A 310 3.42 -8.45 6.70
C SER A 310 4.09 -7.56 5.64
N SER A 311 4.11 -8.03 4.38
CA SER A 311 4.54 -7.24 3.22
C SER A 311 3.63 -6.03 2.93
N TRP A 312 2.47 -5.95 3.57
CA TRP A 312 1.46 -4.90 3.35
C TRP A 312 1.39 -3.87 4.48
N LEU A 313 2.10 -4.10 5.58
CA LEU A 313 2.13 -3.18 6.72
C LEU A 313 2.60 -1.79 6.28
N GLY A 314 3.68 -1.73 5.50
CA GLY A 314 4.26 -0.48 5.00
C GLY A 314 3.32 0.35 4.13
N THR A 315 2.30 -0.23 3.49
CA THR A 315 1.41 0.53 2.60
C THR A 315 0.56 1.55 3.37
N GLY A 316 -0.07 1.14 4.47
CA GLY A 316 -0.84 2.03 5.33
C GLY A 316 0.04 2.95 6.14
N TYR A 317 1.17 2.44 6.64
CA TYR A 317 2.18 3.23 7.36
C TYR A 317 2.66 4.40 6.51
N ASP A 318 3.11 4.16 5.28
CA ASP A 318 3.68 5.18 4.39
C ASP A 318 2.63 6.20 3.92
N ALA A 319 1.39 5.75 3.65
CA ALA A 319 0.31 6.67 3.29
C ALA A 319 -0.02 7.64 4.42
N MET A 320 -0.11 7.14 5.66
CA MET A 320 -0.29 7.97 6.84
C MET A 320 0.92 8.85 7.12
N LYS A 321 2.14 8.36 6.85
CA LYS A 321 3.37 9.12 7.03
C LYS A 321 3.45 10.30 6.07
N PHE A 322 3.06 10.13 4.81
CA PHE A 322 2.90 11.26 3.89
C PHE A 322 1.97 12.33 4.43
N LEU A 323 0.81 11.93 4.96
CA LEU A 323 -0.14 12.87 5.56
C LEU A 323 0.47 13.61 6.75
N VAL A 324 1.07 12.88 7.69
CA VAL A 324 1.65 13.46 8.91
C VAL A 324 2.79 14.43 8.59
N GLU A 325 3.72 14.02 7.71
CA GLU A 325 4.85 14.88 7.35
C GLU A 325 4.41 16.09 6.51
N ALA A 326 3.34 15.96 5.70
CA ALA A 326 2.73 17.09 5.00
C ALA A 326 2.10 18.09 5.98
N ILE A 327 1.36 17.62 7.01
CA ILE A 327 0.80 18.48 8.06
C ILE A 327 1.92 19.21 8.83
N LYS A 328 3.00 18.52 9.18
CA LYS A 328 4.16 19.13 9.83
C LYS A 328 4.80 20.21 8.96
N ALA A 329 5.02 19.92 7.68
CA ALA A 329 5.62 20.86 6.73
C ALA A 329 4.71 22.07 6.45
N ALA A 330 3.39 21.85 6.40
CA ALA A 330 2.38 22.88 6.25
C ALA A 330 2.26 23.80 7.48
N GLY A 331 2.55 23.30 8.68
CA GLY A 331 2.28 23.99 9.93
C GLY A 331 0.78 24.24 10.17
N ALA A 332 -0.09 23.56 9.45
CA ALA A 332 -1.55 23.75 9.43
C ALA A 332 -2.26 22.43 9.11
N THR A 333 -3.59 22.41 9.32
CA THR A 333 -4.43 21.23 9.02
C THR A 333 -5.52 21.52 7.98
N ASP A 334 -5.53 22.72 7.38
CA ASP A 334 -6.44 22.98 6.26
C ASP A 334 -5.98 22.22 5.00
N THR A 335 -6.96 21.71 4.27
CA THR A 335 -6.75 20.84 3.12
C THR A 335 -5.82 21.42 2.06
N ASP A 336 -6.01 22.68 1.68
CA ASP A 336 -5.26 23.29 0.57
C ASP A 336 -3.78 23.54 0.92
N THR A 337 -3.48 23.92 2.17
CA THR A 337 -2.12 24.09 2.65
C THR A 337 -1.39 22.76 2.77
N VAL A 338 -2.07 21.71 3.26
CA VAL A 338 -1.50 20.36 3.36
C VAL A 338 -1.23 19.77 1.97
N ILE A 339 -2.12 19.97 0.99
CA ILE A 339 -1.90 19.55 -0.41
C ILE A 339 -0.62 20.15 -0.98
N LYS A 340 -0.42 21.47 -0.84
CA LYS A 340 0.80 22.14 -1.30
C LYS A 340 2.06 21.62 -0.65
N ALA A 341 1.99 21.27 0.63
CA ALA A 341 3.12 20.68 1.35
C ALA A 341 3.39 19.21 0.95
N LEU A 342 2.35 18.50 0.47
CA LEU A 342 2.46 17.11 0.02
C LEU A 342 3.11 17.01 -1.37
N GLU A 343 2.91 18.01 -2.24
CA GLU A 343 3.52 18.07 -3.57
C GLU A 343 5.04 18.18 -3.49
N GLY A 344 5.77 17.20 -3.98
CA GLY A 344 7.24 17.11 -3.92
C GLY A 344 7.82 16.63 -2.60
N LEU A 345 6.97 16.32 -1.61
CA LEU A 345 7.42 15.85 -0.30
C LEU A 345 8.14 14.50 -0.39
N THR A 346 9.29 14.41 0.28
CA THR A 346 10.06 13.18 0.43
C THR A 346 10.02 12.71 1.89
N ILE A 347 9.67 11.45 2.08
CA ILE A 347 9.63 10.80 3.41
C ILE A 347 10.62 9.66 3.51
N ASP A 348 10.99 9.29 4.74
CA ASP A 348 11.60 8.01 5.06
C ASP A 348 10.48 6.97 5.21
N SER A 349 10.34 6.11 4.21
CA SER A 349 9.27 5.13 4.12
C SER A 349 9.72 3.72 4.51
N SER A 350 8.80 2.76 4.49
CA SER A 350 9.08 1.33 4.66
C SER A 350 10.04 0.76 3.60
N VAL A 351 10.22 1.44 2.48
CA VAL A 351 11.09 1.03 1.37
C VAL A 351 12.25 2.00 1.10
N GLY A 352 12.58 2.87 2.07
CA GLY A 352 13.59 3.91 1.95
C GLY A 352 13.00 5.27 1.59
N LYS A 353 13.79 6.15 0.95
CA LYS A 353 13.31 7.47 0.54
C LYS A 353 12.22 7.34 -0.52
N LEU A 354 11.09 8.00 -0.29
CA LEU A 354 9.95 7.99 -1.19
C LEU A 354 9.43 9.42 -1.39
N THR A 355 9.33 9.85 -2.65
CA THR A 355 8.90 11.21 -3.00
C THR A 355 7.51 11.18 -3.64
N MET A 356 6.62 12.04 -3.16
CA MET A 356 5.33 12.32 -3.77
C MET A 356 5.53 13.33 -4.90
N ARG A 357 5.29 12.95 -6.15
CA ARG A 357 5.54 13.80 -7.32
C ARG A 357 4.45 14.87 -7.45
N ALA A 358 4.86 16.12 -7.60
CA ALA A 358 3.91 17.22 -7.76
C ALA A 358 3.11 17.16 -9.09
N LYS A 359 3.72 16.61 -10.18
CA LYS A 359 3.10 16.61 -11.50
C LYS A 359 1.88 15.70 -11.66
N ASP A 360 1.78 14.64 -10.85
CA ASP A 360 0.76 13.61 -11.00
C ASP A 360 0.29 13.03 -9.65
N HIS A 361 0.71 13.62 -8.53
CA HIS A 361 0.33 13.21 -7.17
C HIS A 361 0.58 11.72 -6.89
N GLN A 362 1.57 11.17 -7.57
CA GLN A 362 1.98 9.77 -7.48
C GLN A 362 3.30 9.65 -6.72
N ALA A 363 3.34 8.87 -5.66
CA ALA A 363 4.61 8.50 -5.04
C ALA A 363 5.47 7.69 -6.02
N ALA A 364 6.76 8.01 -6.09
CA ALA A 364 7.72 7.31 -6.95
C ALA A 364 8.10 5.94 -6.35
N ARG A 365 7.08 5.13 -6.03
CA ARG A 365 7.24 3.83 -5.39
C ARG A 365 7.47 2.74 -6.42
N GLY A 366 8.63 2.06 -6.33
CA GLY A 366 8.91 0.82 -7.03
C GLY A 366 8.38 -0.41 -6.28
N GLN A 367 8.85 -1.58 -6.68
CA GLN A 367 8.48 -2.85 -6.07
C GLN A 367 9.70 -3.78 -5.97
N TYR A 368 9.69 -4.66 -4.97
CA TYR A 368 10.62 -5.77 -4.88
C TYR A 368 10.17 -6.89 -5.82
N TRP A 369 11.09 -7.42 -6.59
CA TRP A 369 10.90 -8.51 -7.54
C TRP A 369 11.92 -9.60 -7.31
N GLY A 370 11.55 -10.83 -7.56
CA GLY A 370 12.45 -11.98 -7.45
C GLY A 370 11.77 -13.26 -7.89
N THR A 371 12.50 -14.35 -7.77
CA THR A 371 11.98 -15.70 -8.02
C THR A 371 11.68 -16.37 -6.69
N LEU A 372 10.52 -17.01 -6.55
CA LEU A 372 10.20 -17.75 -5.33
C LEU A 372 11.09 -18.98 -5.19
N ALA A 373 11.82 -19.03 -4.10
CA ALA A 373 12.79 -20.10 -3.81
C ALA A 373 12.67 -20.60 -2.37
N LYS A 374 12.91 -21.89 -2.20
CA LYS A 374 13.09 -22.49 -0.87
C LYS A 374 14.48 -22.18 -0.35
N VAL A 375 14.58 -21.77 0.88
CA VAL A 375 15.84 -21.49 1.58
C VAL A 375 15.81 -22.14 2.97
N PRO A 376 16.98 -22.54 3.53
CA PRO A 376 17.02 -23.20 4.84
C PRO A 376 16.56 -22.30 6.00
N GLU A 377 16.70 -20.99 5.85
CA GLU A 377 16.47 -19.99 6.90
C GLU A 377 14.99 -19.76 7.25
N TYR A 378 14.07 -20.16 6.33
CA TYR A 378 12.63 -19.92 6.50
C TYR A 378 11.81 -21.17 6.20
N PRO A 379 10.70 -21.40 6.93
CA PRO A 379 9.82 -22.55 6.71
C PRO A 379 8.88 -22.39 5.50
N PHE A 380 9.05 -21.33 4.72
CA PHE A 380 8.27 -20.97 3.53
C PHE A 380 9.18 -20.44 2.43
N LEU A 381 8.64 -20.31 1.21
CA LEU A 381 9.37 -19.71 0.09
C LEU A 381 9.61 -18.22 0.32
N ILE A 382 10.70 -17.69 -0.22
CA ILE A 382 10.98 -16.27 -0.30
C ILE A 382 11.37 -15.87 -1.72
N LEU A 383 11.32 -14.58 -2.05
CA LEU A 383 11.91 -14.07 -3.29
C LEU A 383 13.44 -14.11 -3.17
N LYS A 384 14.13 -14.75 -4.15
CA LYS A 384 15.60 -14.84 -4.18
C LYS A 384 16.11 -15.13 -5.60
N PRO A 385 17.03 -14.32 -6.19
CA PRO A 385 17.48 -13.04 -5.64
C PRO A 385 16.35 -12.02 -5.62
N VAL A 386 16.50 -10.98 -4.79
CA VAL A 386 15.56 -9.85 -4.74
C VAL A 386 16.21 -8.63 -5.37
N GLU A 387 15.48 -7.95 -6.27
CA GLU A 387 15.84 -6.64 -6.78
C GLU A 387 14.70 -5.63 -6.54
N TYR A 388 15.04 -4.38 -6.19
CA TYR A 388 14.07 -3.30 -6.14
C TYR A 388 14.03 -2.58 -7.48
N ILE A 389 12.95 -2.77 -8.24
CA ILE A 389 12.75 -2.08 -9.51
C ILE A 389 12.14 -0.70 -9.21
N LYS A 390 12.94 0.34 -9.46
CA LYS A 390 12.53 1.73 -9.24
C LYS A 390 11.42 2.14 -10.21
N ALA A 391 10.47 2.95 -9.70
CA ALA A 391 9.33 3.40 -10.50
C ALA A 391 9.71 4.45 -11.53
N GLU A 392 10.66 5.34 -11.25
CA GLU A 392 10.93 6.56 -12.03
C GLU A 392 11.16 6.26 -13.53
N ALA A 393 11.97 5.25 -13.84
CA ALA A 393 12.26 4.86 -15.22
C ALA A 393 11.06 4.22 -15.95
N LEU A 394 10.01 3.86 -15.23
CA LEU A 394 8.84 3.14 -15.74
C LEU A 394 7.55 3.98 -15.71
N MET A 395 7.61 5.18 -15.15
CA MET A 395 6.44 6.08 -15.04
C MET A 395 6.23 6.95 -16.27
N GLU A 396 7.19 7.03 -17.17
CA GLU A 396 7.16 7.89 -18.38
C GLU A 396 6.67 7.18 -19.64
#